data_d33ea0de0cb02d4477cde5206028d205
#
_entry.id   d33ea0de0cb02d4477cde5206028d205
#
_cell.length_a   1.000
_cell.length_b   1.000
_cell.length_c   1.000
_cell.angle_alpha   90.00
_cell.angle_beta   90.00
_cell.angle_gamma   90.00
#
_symmetry.space_group_name_H-M   'P 1'
#
loop_
_entity.id
_entity.type
_entity.pdbx_description
1 polymer ?
#
loop_
_entity_poly.entity_id
_entity_poly.type
_entity_poly.pdbx_seq_one_letter_code
_entity_poly.pdbx_strand_id
1 'polypeptide(L)'
;MPIMASNKNQKAPVADRFAPLPKQPKSGSANQTPPKRYGLLALFLLISVGGTFLAISLRPQNLAPQYKAVEIAKYPHDKTAFTQGLIWEDGVLWESTGQLGESSIRKVDMETGKVLKKVPLKDKYFGEGLALLNDKLYQQTWKNHKALVYDRDLNQVAEIPYDRQGWGLATDGEHLIFSDGTNRIRFVDPDTFETVRFISVIQPGGRRITELNELEYIEGSIYANRWNTETIYEIDPDTGDVTKTISLAGLWPAKDRPKGGVMNGIAFNEKSKKMLVTGKYCPFVYEVDLVEVKQ
;
A
#
# COMPACT_ATOMS: atom_id res chain seq x y z
N MET A 1 -53.43 -12.25 31.28
CA MET A 1 -52.88 -13.12 30.22
C MET A 1 -51.94 -12.26 29.38
N PRO A 2 -50.65 -12.50 29.39
CA PRO A 2 -49.66 -11.74 28.59
C PRO A 2 -49.32 -12.52 27.34
N ILE A 3 -49.15 -11.80 26.23
CA ILE A 3 -48.68 -12.33 24.97
C ILE A 3 -47.16 -12.11 24.89
N MET A 4 -46.42 -13.21 24.80
CA MET A 4 -44.98 -13.20 24.57
C MET A 4 -44.65 -12.76 23.12
N ALA A 5 -43.75 -11.80 22.95
CA ALA A 5 -43.11 -11.53 21.69
C ALA A 5 -41.69 -12.15 21.72
N SER A 6 -41.49 -13.15 20.88
CA SER A 6 -40.22 -13.83 20.67
C SER A 6 -39.35 -13.00 19.71
N ASN A 7 -38.23 -12.51 20.20
CA ASN A 7 -37.23 -11.82 19.38
C ASN A 7 -36.12 -12.81 18.98
N LYS A 8 -36.20 -13.35 17.77
CA LYS A 8 -35.14 -14.20 17.20
C LYS A 8 -34.12 -13.32 16.45
N ASN A 9 -33.07 -12.96 17.14
CA ASN A 9 -31.83 -12.44 16.50
C ASN A 9 -31.16 -13.62 15.75
N GLN A 10 -31.45 -13.76 14.46
CA GLN A 10 -30.64 -14.60 13.57
C GLN A 10 -29.48 -13.76 13.05
N LYS A 11 -28.27 -14.02 13.54
CA LYS A 11 -27.03 -13.56 12.91
C LYS A 11 -26.87 -14.28 11.55
N ALA A 12 -26.78 -13.51 10.48
CA ALA A 12 -26.45 -14.03 9.15
C ALA A 12 -25.03 -14.63 9.13
N PRO A 13 -24.80 -15.70 8.35
CA PRO A 13 -23.49 -16.34 8.27
C PRO A 13 -22.43 -15.44 7.61
N VAL A 14 -21.22 -15.51 8.14
CA VAL A 14 -20.04 -14.67 7.80
C VAL A 14 -19.52 -14.86 6.34
N ALA A 15 -20.12 -15.75 5.56
CA ALA A 15 -19.57 -16.21 4.28
C ALA A 15 -19.65 -15.21 3.09
N ASP A 16 -20.49 -14.18 3.15
CA ASP A 16 -20.75 -13.29 1.98
C ASP A 16 -20.08 -11.90 2.04
N ARG A 17 -19.14 -11.71 2.95
CA ARG A 17 -18.50 -10.39 3.14
C ARG A 17 -17.38 -10.04 2.14
N PHE A 18 -17.03 -10.97 1.27
CA PHE A 18 -16.05 -10.74 0.20
C PHE A 18 -16.77 -10.58 -1.14
N ALA A 19 -17.41 -9.44 -1.39
CA ALA A 19 -17.87 -9.13 -2.72
C ALA A 19 -16.65 -8.98 -3.66
N PRO A 20 -16.54 -9.77 -4.74
CA PRO A 20 -15.48 -9.61 -5.71
C PRO A 20 -15.61 -8.24 -6.37
N LEU A 21 -14.48 -7.58 -6.61
CA LEU A 21 -14.41 -6.35 -7.39
C LEU A 21 -15.13 -6.53 -8.73
N PRO A 22 -15.85 -5.53 -9.24
CA PRO A 22 -16.47 -5.60 -10.56
C PRO A 22 -15.41 -5.88 -11.61
N LYS A 23 -15.61 -6.97 -12.38
CA LYS A 23 -14.74 -7.37 -13.49
C LYS A 23 -14.76 -6.24 -14.53
N GLN A 24 -13.58 -5.75 -14.86
CA GLN A 24 -13.42 -4.87 -16.02
C GLN A 24 -13.88 -5.60 -17.31
N PRO A 25 -14.43 -4.91 -18.30
CA PRO A 25 -14.86 -5.53 -19.55
C PRO A 25 -13.67 -6.19 -20.25
N LYS A 26 -13.84 -7.45 -20.62
CA LYS A 26 -12.86 -8.22 -21.39
C LYS A 26 -12.65 -7.56 -22.75
N SER A 27 -11.47 -7.03 -23.00
CA SER A 27 -11.02 -6.75 -24.37
C SER A 27 -10.88 -8.08 -25.12
N GLY A 28 -11.38 -8.11 -26.36
CA GLY A 28 -11.49 -9.32 -27.16
C GLY A 28 -10.18 -10.10 -27.30
N SER A 29 -10.31 -11.41 -27.25
CA SER A 29 -9.25 -12.37 -27.44
C SER A 29 -8.76 -12.35 -28.89
N ALA A 30 -7.54 -11.88 -29.11
CA ALA A 30 -6.76 -12.31 -30.28
C ALA A 30 -5.96 -13.53 -29.84
N ASN A 31 -6.18 -14.65 -30.51
CA ASN A 31 -5.42 -15.90 -30.38
C ASN A 31 -3.93 -15.61 -30.59
N GLN A 32 -3.11 -15.74 -29.57
CA GLN A 32 -1.67 -15.78 -29.71
C GLN A 32 -1.14 -17.10 -29.11
N THR A 33 -0.58 -17.90 -30.00
CA THR A 33 0.22 -19.08 -29.68
C THR A 33 1.45 -18.69 -28.82
N PRO A 34 1.92 -19.56 -27.87
CA PRO A 34 3.04 -19.22 -27.01
C PRO A 34 4.34 -19.12 -27.81
N PRO A 35 5.19 -18.14 -27.53
CA PRO A 35 6.49 -18.04 -28.21
C PRO A 35 7.45 -19.12 -27.72
N LYS A 36 8.04 -19.83 -28.67
CA LYS A 36 9.17 -20.74 -28.46
C LYS A 36 10.37 -19.95 -27.93
N ARG A 37 11.05 -20.52 -26.93
CA ARG A 37 12.34 -20.02 -26.44
C ARG A 37 13.34 -19.99 -27.61
N TYR A 38 13.71 -18.80 -28.03
CA TYR A 38 14.86 -18.58 -28.89
C TYR A 38 15.98 -17.97 -28.06
N GLY A 39 17.14 -18.61 -28.11
CA GLY A 39 18.36 -18.08 -27.51
C GLY A 39 18.73 -16.73 -28.12
N LEU A 40 19.54 -16.01 -27.37
CA LEU A 40 20.08 -14.70 -27.71
C LEU A 40 20.79 -14.73 -29.05
N LEU A 41 20.13 -14.35 -30.14
CA LEU A 41 20.78 -13.97 -31.39
C LEU A 41 20.55 -12.49 -31.56
N ALA A 42 21.62 -11.71 -31.44
CA ALA A 42 21.63 -10.30 -31.79
C ALA A 42 21.35 -10.15 -33.29
N LEU A 43 20.13 -9.81 -33.65
CA LEU A 43 19.74 -9.49 -35.01
C LEU A 43 20.16 -8.07 -35.33
N PHE A 44 21.28 -7.91 -36.05
CA PHE A 44 21.65 -6.62 -36.66
C PHE A 44 20.81 -6.42 -37.93
N LEU A 45 19.80 -5.58 -37.89
CA LEU A 45 19.14 -5.10 -39.08
C LEU A 45 19.95 -3.91 -39.63
N LEU A 46 20.72 -4.16 -40.68
CA LEU A 46 21.43 -3.13 -41.48
C LEU A 46 20.43 -2.55 -42.49
N ILE A 47 19.94 -1.35 -42.28
CA ILE A 47 19.23 -0.58 -43.29
C ILE A 47 20.20 0.49 -43.80
N SER A 48 20.71 0.35 -45.00
CA SER A 48 21.52 1.37 -45.65
C SER A 48 20.66 2.28 -46.51
N VAL A 49 20.49 3.52 -46.09
CA VAL A 49 20.02 4.61 -46.96
C VAL A 49 21.01 5.75 -46.84
N GLY A 50 21.73 6.01 -47.93
CA GLY A 50 22.57 7.21 -48.06
C GLY A 50 23.77 7.30 -47.14
N GLY A 51 24.55 6.23 -46.96
CA GLY A 51 25.91 6.32 -46.41
C GLY A 51 26.06 6.60 -44.90
N THR A 52 24.98 6.63 -44.12
CA THR A 52 25.03 6.78 -42.66
C THR A 52 24.46 5.54 -42.00
N PHE A 53 25.31 4.76 -41.30
CA PHE A 53 24.86 3.64 -40.48
C PHE A 53 24.26 4.18 -39.17
N LEU A 54 22.94 4.11 -39.00
CA LEU A 54 22.30 4.33 -37.72
C LEU A 54 22.30 3.00 -36.94
N ALA A 55 23.30 2.82 -36.09
CA ALA A 55 23.29 1.71 -35.13
C ALA A 55 22.24 2.01 -34.06
N ILE A 56 21.04 1.45 -34.16
CA ILE A 56 20.09 1.43 -33.06
C ILE A 56 20.62 0.47 -32.03
N SER A 57 21.37 0.98 -31.07
CA SER A 57 21.76 0.25 -29.87
C SER A 57 20.47 0.00 -29.05
N LEU A 58 19.93 -1.21 -29.10
CA LEU A 58 18.95 -1.65 -28.13
C LEU A 58 19.67 -1.68 -26.78
N ARG A 59 19.61 -0.56 -26.04
CA ARG A 59 20.06 -0.58 -24.65
C ARG A 59 19.23 -1.61 -23.91
N PRO A 60 19.86 -2.52 -23.12
CA PRO A 60 19.10 -3.35 -22.21
C PRO A 60 18.22 -2.41 -21.40
N GLN A 61 16.94 -2.73 -21.29
CA GLN A 61 16.04 -1.97 -20.40
C GLN A 61 16.62 -2.12 -18.99
N ASN A 62 17.27 -1.08 -18.49
CA ASN A 62 17.74 -1.07 -17.13
C ASN A 62 16.50 -1.10 -16.24
N LEU A 63 16.21 -2.28 -15.70
CA LEU A 63 15.20 -2.40 -14.65
C LEU A 63 15.68 -1.61 -13.44
N ALA A 64 14.74 -1.06 -12.66
CA ALA A 64 15.11 -0.48 -11.37
C ALA A 64 15.87 -1.51 -10.53
N PRO A 65 16.90 -1.11 -9.76
CA PRO A 65 17.63 -1.98 -8.86
C PRO A 65 16.69 -2.85 -8.03
N GLN A 66 17.04 -4.13 -7.89
CA GLN A 66 16.23 -5.11 -7.17
C GLN A 66 16.80 -5.31 -5.77
N TYR A 67 15.93 -5.23 -4.78
CA TYR A 67 16.27 -5.46 -3.38
C TYR A 67 15.40 -6.56 -2.80
N LYS A 68 15.91 -7.21 -1.77
CA LYS A 68 15.15 -8.14 -0.94
C LYS A 68 15.13 -7.61 0.48
N ALA A 69 13.96 -7.59 1.10
CA ALA A 69 13.82 -7.35 2.53
C ALA A 69 14.26 -8.62 3.29
N VAL A 70 15.15 -8.44 4.25
CA VAL A 70 15.67 -9.49 5.12
C VAL A 70 15.29 -9.16 6.56
N GLU A 71 14.60 -10.09 7.22
CA GLU A 71 14.19 -9.95 8.63
C GLU A 71 15.45 -9.79 9.52
N ILE A 72 15.47 -8.73 10.32
CA ILE A 72 16.46 -8.51 11.39
C ILE A 72 15.83 -8.60 12.77
N ALA A 73 14.56 -8.23 12.88
CA ALA A 73 13.74 -8.42 14.07
C ALA A 73 12.26 -8.58 13.66
N LYS A 74 11.45 -9.11 14.56
CA LYS A 74 10.02 -9.14 14.41
C LYS A 74 9.32 -8.95 15.74
N TYR A 75 8.20 -8.26 15.69
CA TYR A 75 7.41 -7.87 16.85
C TYR A 75 6.01 -8.49 16.73
N PRO A 76 5.37 -8.85 17.85
CA PRO A 76 4.00 -9.36 17.81
C PRO A 76 3.02 -8.35 17.19
N HIS A 77 2.07 -8.84 16.43
CA HIS A 77 1.03 -8.00 15.83
C HIS A 77 -0.35 -8.69 15.93
N ASP A 78 -1.42 -7.91 15.99
CA ASP A 78 -2.77 -8.42 16.07
C ASP A 78 -3.20 -9.12 14.77
N LYS A 79 -3.20 -10.44 14.77
CA LYS A 79 -3.63 -11.27 13.62
C LYS A 79 -5.07 -11.05 13.14
N THR A 80 -5.85 -10.24 13.86
CA THR A 80 -7.20 -9.83 13.44
C THR A 80 -7.19 -8.45 12.75
N ALA A 81 -6.05 -7.75 12.75
CA ALA A 81 -5.90 -6.46 12.12
C ALA A 81 -5.88 -6.58 10.58
N PHE A 82 -6.83 -5.95 9.92
CA PHE A 82 -6.79 -5.77 8.47
C PHE A 82 -6.07 -4.46 8.16
N THR A 83 -4.74 -4.49 8.28
CA THR A 83 -3.88 -3.30 8.21
C THR A 83 -3.99 -2.58 6.87
N GLN A 84 -4.26 -1.28 6.91
CA GLN A 84 -4.42 -0.43 5.75
C GLN A 84 -3.57 0.85 5.82
N GLY A 85 -3.04 1.19 6.99
CA GLY A 85 -2.10 2.28 7.19
C GLY A 85 -1.31 2.04 8.46
N LEU A 86 -0.02 2.34 8.46
CA LEU A 86 0.89 2.10 9.56
C LEU A 86 1.86 3.27 9.70
N ILE A 87 2.08 3.73 10.93
CA ILE A 87 3.07 4.77 11.24
C ILE A 87 3.81 4.34 12.50
N TRP A 88 5.13 4.49 12.52
CA TRP A 88 5.93 4.32 13.72
C TRP A 88 6.29 5.67 14.34
N GLU A 89 6.15 5.79 15.64
CA GLU A 89 6.57 6.97 16.39
C GLU A 89 6.97 6.57 17.82
N ASP A 90 8.22 6.73 18.17
CA ASP A 90 8.76 6.51 19.54
C ASP A 90 8.38 5.20 20.22
N GLY A 91 8.36 4.08 19.47
CA GLY A 91 8.01 2.76 19.97
C GLY A 91 6.50 2.47 19.96
N VAL A 92 5.72 3.40 19.45
CA VAL A 92 4.28 3.26 19.21
C VAL A 92 4.02 3.08 17.73
N LEU A 93 3.13 2.16 17.38
CA LEU A 93 2.52 2.08 16.06
C LEU A 93 1.14 2.73 16.09
N TRP A 94 0.91 3.69 15.19
CA TRP A 94 -0.42 4.14 14.84
C TRP A 94 -0.88 3.29 13.66
N GLU A 95 -2.05 2.69 13.79
CA GLU A 95 -2.55 1.75 12.79
C GLU A 95 -3.98 2.06 12.38
N SER A 96 -4.21 2.12 11.08
CA SER A 96 -5.53 2.11 10.47
C SER A 96 -5.89 0.71 10.00
N THR A 97 -7.09 0.22 10.35
CA THR A 97 -7.57 -1.08 9.89
C THR A 97 -8.85 -0.96 9.08
N GLY A 98 -8.98 -1.80 8.06
CA GLY A 98 -10.16 -1.91 7.20
C GLY A 98 -11.19 -2.93 7.69
N GLN A 99 -12.16 -3.20 6.86
CA GLN A 99 -13.34 -4.05 6.98
C GLN A 99 -14.59 -3.32 7.51
N LEU A 100 -15.70 -3.45 6.78
CA LEU A 100 -16.97 -2.82 7.16
C LEU A 100 -17.46 -3.39 8.50
N GLY A 101 -17.77 -2.49 9.44
CA GLY A 101 -18.18 -2.85 10.79
C GLY A 101 -17.04 -3.29 11.73
N GLU A 102 -15.80 -3.36 11.23
CA GLU A 102 -14.62 -3.77 12.02
C GLU A 102 -13.46 -2.77 11.94
N SER A 103 -13.56 -1.78 11.05
CA SER A 103 -12.55 -0.74 10.85
C SER A 103 -12.27 0.06 12.11
N SER A 104 -11.01 0.41 12.31
CA SER A 104 -10.60 1.17 13.49
C SER A 104 -9.34 2.00 13.21
N ILE A 105 -9.12 3.01 14.06
CA ILE A 105 -7.81 3.61 14.27
C ILE A 105 -7.29 3.16 15.64
N ARG A 106 -5.98 2.84 15.72
CA ARG A 106 -5.36 2.24 16.90
C ARG A 106 -4.05 2.89 17.27
N LYS A 107 -3.76 2.86 18.55
CA LYS A 107 -2.44 3.08 19.14
C LYS A 107 -1.94 1.75 19.69
N VAL A 108 -0.80 1.27 19.23
CA VAL A 108 -0.27 -0.06 19.55
C VAL A 108 1.15 0.07 20.11
N ASP A 109 1.44 -0.62 21.18
CA ASP A 109 2.81 -0.79 21.68
C ASP A 109 3.55 -1.74 20.74
N MET A 110 4.62 -1.27 20.12
CA MET A 110 5.32 -2.03 19.08
C MET A 110 5.98 -3.29 19.64
N GLU A 111 6.60 -3.20 20.83
CA GLU A 111 7.38 -4.31 21.40
C GLU A 111 6.49 -5.50 21.78
N THR A 112 5.31 -5.23 22.28
CA THR A 112 4.39 -6.26 22.79
C THR A 112 3.23 -6.57 21.86
N GLY A 113 2.99 -5.75 20.84
CA GLY A 113 1.81 -5.81 19.97
C GLY A 113 0.50 -5.48 20.69
N LYS A 114 0.57 -4.96 21.93
CA LYS A 114 -0.61 -4.63 22.72
C LYS A 114 -1.31 -3.39 22.17
N VAL A 115 -2.59 -3.51 21.87
CA VAL A 115 -3.43 -2.36 21.52
C VAL A 115 -3.67 -1.52 22.78
N LEU A 116 -3.04 -0.35 22.85
CA LEU A 116 -3.14 0.60 23.96
C LEU A 116 -4.45 1.37 23.92
N LYS A 117 -4.88 1.75 22.70
CA LYS A 117 -6.16 2.44 22.46
C LYS A 117 -6.71 2.04 21.09
N LYS A 118 -8.01 1.88 20.99
CA LYS A 118 -8.71 1.56 19.74
C LYS A 118 -9.99 2.38 19.66
N VAL A 119 -10.20 3.06 18.55
CA VAL A 119 -11.45 3.76 18.23
C VAL A 119 -12.06 3.13 17.00
N PRO A 120 -13.24 2.50 17.11
CA PRO A 120 -13.93 1.92 15.97
C PRO A 120 -14.48 3.03 15.07
N LEU A 121 -14.46 2.80 13.75
CA LEU A 121 -15.14 3.64 12.79
C LEU A 121 -16.65 3.31 12.78
N LYS A 122 -17.46 4.25 12.24
CA LYS A 122 -18.87 3.94 11.93
C LYS A 122 -18.95 2.74 10.99
N ASP A 123 -19.89 1.83 11.20
CA ASP A 123 -19.99 0.54 10.46
C ASP A 123 -19.98 0.68 8.94
N LYS A 124 -20.44 1.80 8.42
CA LYS A 124 -20.44 2.11 6.98
C LYS A 124 -19.08 2.48 6.41
N TYR A 125 -18.09 2.77 7.26
CA TYR A 125 -16.75 3.17 6.82
C TYR A 125 -15.82 1.97 6.73
N PHE A 126 -15.07 1.93 5.66
CA PHE A 126 -13.92 1.05 5.51
C PHE A 126 -12.68 1.92 5.65
N GLY A 127 -11.93 1.77 6.75
CA GLY A 127 -10.70 2.51 7.01
C GLY A 127 -9.59 2.09 6.04
N GLU A 128 -8.82 3.06 5.60
CA GLU A 128 -7.72 2.92 4.63
C GLU A 128 -6.46 3.60 5.17
N GLY A 129 -5.63 4.20 4.32
CA GLY A 129 -4.36 4.82 4.65
C GLY A 129 -4.41 5.80 5.82
N LEU A 130 -3.28 5.96 6.49
CA LEU A 130 -3.10 6.78 7.69
C LEU A 130 -1.84 7.62 7.57
N ALA A 131 -1.92 8.91 7.91
CA ALA A 131 -0.76 9.79 8.02
C ALA A 131 -0.82 10.61 9.30
N LEU A 132 0.35 10.96 9.83
CA LEU A 132 0.50 11.87 10.97
C LEU A 132 1.17 13.17 10.48
N LEU A 133 0.45 14.28 10.57
CA LEU A 133 0.95 15.60 10.15
C LEU A 133 0.45 16.66 11.13
N ASN A 134 1.34 17.52 11.62
CA ASN A 134 1.03 18.61 12.54
C ASN A 134 0.18 18.17 13.73
N ASP A 135 0.60 17.10 14.42
CA ASP A 135 -0.08 16.50 15.58
C ASP A 135 -1.50 16.00 15.32
N LYS A 136 -1.87 15.81 14.06
CA LYS A 136 -3.15 15.24 13.63
C LYS A 136 -2.94 13.95 12.85
N LEU A 137 -3.76 12.95 13.15
CA LEU A 137 -3.85 11.71 12.42
C LEU A 137 -4.96 11.82 11.38
N TYR A 138 -4.62 11.58 10.12
CA TYR A 138 -5.55 11.59 8.99
C TYR A 138 -5.77 10.16 8.53
N GLN A 139 -7.00 9.66 8.66
CA GLN A 139 -7.40 8.33 8.22
C GLN A 139 -8.35 8.42 7.03
N GLN A 140 -7.96 7.82 5.92
CA GLN A 140 -8.83 7.73 4.74
C GLN A 140 -9.93 6.69 4.91
N THR A 141 -10.99 6.83 4.10
CA THR A 141 -12.00 5.80 3.90
C THR A 141 -12.06 5.38 2.43
N TRP A 142 -12.28 4.10 2.15
CA TRP A 142 -12.26 3.56 0.79
C TRP A 142 -13.21 4.29 -0.18
N LYS A 143 -14.52 4.04 -0.05
CA LYS A 143 -15.55 4.56 -0.97
C LYS A 143 -16.50 5.57 -0.33
N ASN A 144 -16.23 5.95 0.90
CA ASN A 144 -17.03 6.94 1.58
C ASN A 144 -16.54 8.37 1.30
N HIS A 145 -15.38 8.51 0.61
CA HIS A 145 -14.85 9.80 0.15
C HIS A 145 -14.65 10.79 1.29
N LYS A 146 -14.13 10.32 2.41
CA LYS A 146 -13.88 11.12 3.61
C LYS A 146 -12.56 10.75 4.27
N ALA A 147 -11.82 11.76 4.68
CA ALA A 147 -10.77 11.64 5.66
C ALA A 147 -11.32 11.95 7.05
N LEU A 148 -11.07 11.08 8.00
CA LEU A 148 -11.37 11.26 9.40
C LEU A 148 -10.11 11.80 10.06
N VAL A 149 -10.21 12.92 10.76
CA VAL A 149 -9.07 13.57 11.40
C VAL A 149 -9.17 13.41 12.90
N TYR A 150 -8.09 13.00 13.53
CA TYR A 150 -8.03 12.77 14.98
C TYR A 150 -6.85 13.55 15.58
N ASP A 151 -6.99 13.90 16.87
CA ASP A 151 -5.87 14.30 17.70
C ASP A 151 -5.03 13.08 18.13
N ARG A 152 -3.92 13.31 18.86
CA ARG A 152 -3.04 12.22 19.36
C ARG A 152 -3.70 11.36 20.44
N ASP A 153 -4.81 11.81 21.00
CA ASP A 153 -5.64 11.03 21.91
C ASP A 153 -6.74 10.26 21.19
N LEU A 154 -6.70 10.19 19.86
CA LEU A 154 -7.69 9.55 19.01
C LEU A 154 -9.11 10.10 19.19
N ASN A 155 -9.27 11.36 19.59
CA ASN A 155 -10.55 12.04 19.51
C ASN A 155 -10.73 12.55 18.08
N GLN A 156 -11.86 12.22 17.45
CA GLN A 156 -12.15 12.73 16.11
C GLN A 156 -12.44 14.24 16.18
N VAL A 157 -11.62 15.04 15.47
CA VAL A 157 -11.70 16.50 15.47
C VAL A 157 -12.29 17.06 14.18
N ALA A 158 -12.23 16.32 13.05
CA ALA A 158 -12.81 16.74 11.77
C ALA A 158 -13.16 15.56 10.86
N GLU A 159 -13.97 15.84 9.84
CA GLU A 159 -14.16 15.02 8.63
C GLU A 159 -13.96 15.91 7.41
N ILE A 160 -13.07 15.53 6.49
CA ILE A 160 -12.79 16.30 5.27
C ILE A 160 -13.24 15.47 4.08
N PRO A 161 -14.15 15.98 3.22
CA PRO A 161 -14.59 15.26 2.03
C PRO A 161 -13.52 15.29 0.93
N TYR A 162 -13.48 14.25 0.09
CA TYR A 162 -12.71 14.21 -1.14
C TYR A 162 -13.44 13.42 -2.23
N ASP A 163 -13.02 13.50 -3.50
CA ASP A 163 -13.81 13.11 -4.68
C ASP A 163 -13.47 11.72 -5.26
N ARG A 164 -12.62 10.93 -4.57
CA ARG A 164 -12.12 9.64 -5.07
C ARG A 164 -12.10 8.57 -3.99
N GLN A 165 -11.77 7.34 -4.33
CA GLN A 165 -11.50 6.31 -3.32
C GLN A 165 -10.11 6.54 -2.70
N GLY A 166 -9.97 6.29 -1.40
CA GLY A 166 -8.69 6.32 -0.69
C GLY A 166 -8.13 4.91 -0.58
N TRP A 167 -6.78 4.78 -0.70
CA TRP A 167 -6.05 3.54 -0.46
C TRP A 167 -4.90 3.78 0.53
N GLY A 168 -3.78 4.36 0.13
CA GLY A 168 -2.66 4.66 1.01
C GLY A 168 -2.53 6.16 1.28
N LEU A 169 -1.96 6.51 2.42
CA LEU A 169 -1.71 7.88 2.83
C LEU A 169 -0.38 7.97 3.58
N ALA A 170 0.44 8.93 3.19
CA ALA A 170 1.67 9.32 3.88
C ALA A 170 1.76 10.85 3.94
N THR A 171 2.90 11.38 4.37
CA THR A 171 3.16 12.83 4.36
C THR A 171 4.63 13.13 4.10
N ASP A 172 4.92 14.23 3.38
CA ASP A 172 6.26 14.80 3.22
C ASP A 172 6.58 15.86 4.29
N GLY A 173 5.67 16.07 5.24
CA GLY A 173 5.76 17.10 6.28
C GLY A 173 5.04 18.41 5.92
N GLU A 174 4.64 18.60 4.67
CA GLU A 174 3.87 19.75 4.19
C GLU A 174 2.52 19.30 3.61
N HIS A 175 2.51 18.28 2.77
CA HIS A 175 1.35 17.74 2.11
C HIS A 175 1.04 16.33 2.60
N LEU A 176 -0.19 15.89 2.38
CA LEU A 176 -0.54 14.48 2.44
C LEU A 176 -0.28 13.84 1.08
N ILE A 177 0.34 12.66 1.07
CA ILE A 177 0.66 11.87 -0.12
C ILE A 177 -0.36 10.74 -0.24
N PHE A 178 -1.11 10.71 -1.33
CA PHE A 178 -2.36 9.98 -1.47
C PHE A 178 -2.30 8.99 -2.65
N SER A 179 -2.61 7.72 -2.44
CA SER A 179 -2.84 6.71 -3.48
C SER A 179 -4.33 6.34 -3.59
N ASP A 180 -4.75 5.90 -4.78
CA ASP A 180 -6.13 5.48 -5.09
C ASP A 180 -6.19 4.18 -5.90
N GLY A 181 -5.12 3.38 -5.89
CA GLY A 181 -4.98 2.16 -6.66
C GLY A 181 -4.64 2.37 -8.13
N THR A 182 -4.62 3.59 -8.63
CA THR A 182 -4.11 3.91 -9.98
C THR A 182 -2.59 4.00 -9.99
N ASN A 183 -2.01 4.39 -11.12
CA ASN A 183 -0.58 4.71 -11.20
C ASN A 183 -0.26 6.16 -10.80
N ARG A 184 -1.21 6.89 -10.23
CA ARG A 184 -1.02 8.27 -9.79
C ARG A 184 -0.89 8.31 -8.28
N ILE A 185 0.11 9.05 -7.82
CA ILE A 185 0.23 9.49 -6.43
C ILE A 185 0.00 10.99 -6.42
N ARG A 186 -0.86 11.47 -5.52
CA ARG A 186 -1.21 12.87 -5.40
C ARG A 186 -0.66 13.46 -4.13
N PHE A 187 -0.23 14.68 -4.20
CA PHE A 187 0.05 15.53 -3.06
C PHE A 187 -1.16 16.41 -2.86
N VAL A 188 -1.76 16.31 -1.69
CA VAL A 188 -3.00 17.03 -1.38
C VAL A 188 -2.79 17.95 -0.19
N ASP A 189 -3.50 19.05 -0.19
CA ASP A 189 -3.54 19.99 0.93
C ASP A 189 -4.21 19.31 2.14
N PRO A 190 -3.61 19.34 3.34
CA PRO A 190 -4.14 18.62 4.50
C PRO A 190 -5.46 19.17 5.05
N ASP A 191 -5.79 20.43 4.77
CA ASP A 191 -7.02 21.06 5.29
C ASP A 191 -8.20 20.86 4.35
N THR A 192 -7.97 20.78 3.04
CA THR A 192 -9.02 20.69 2.01
C THR A 192 -9.09 19.36 1.29
N PHE A 193 -8.01 18.55 1.30
CA PHE A 193 -7.79 17.36 0.46
C PHE A 193 -7.83 17.64 -1.05
N GLU A 194 -7.72 18.90 -1.46
CA GLU A 194 -7.56 19.27 -2.84
C GLU A 194 -6.18 18.88 -3.36
N THR A 195 -6.11 18.43 -4.61
CA THR A 195 -4.85 18.02 -5.23
C THR A 195 -4.02 19.25 -5.58
N VAL A 196 -2.85 19.40 -4.96
CA VAL A 196 -1.86 20.44 -5.27
C VAL A 196 -1.04 20.02 -6.50
N ARG A 197 -0.56 18.77 -6.53
CA ARG A 197 0.16 18.17 -7.65
C ARG A 197 0.00 16.65 -7.67
N PHE A 198 0.40 16.02 -8.74
CA PHE A 198 0.49 14.55 -8.81
C PHE A 198 1.69 14.11 -9.63
N ILE A 199 2.13 12.89 -9.38
CA ILE A 199 3.12 12.18 -10.18
C ILE A 199 2.50 10.93 -10.79
N SER A 200 3.07 10.46 -11.90
CA SER A 200 2.69 9.19 -12.53
C SER A 200 3.79 8.17 -12.31
N VAL A 201 3.50 7.10 -11.60
CA VAL A 201 4.51 6.08 -11.24
C VAL A 201 4.83 5.20 -12.43
N ILE A 202 6.11 5.21 -12.83
CA ILE A 202 6.60 4.54 -14.03
C ILE A 202 7.90 3.80 -13.69
N GLN A 203 7.98 2.54 -14.11
CA GLN A 203 9.25 1.79 -14.08
C GLN A 203 10.14 2.19 -15.26
N PRO A 204 11.46 2.01 -15.14
CA PRO A 204 12.36 2.04 -16.28
C PRO A 204 11.82 1.16 -17.42
N GLY A 205 11.84 1.70 -18.65
CA GLY A 205 11.18 1.08 -19.80
C GLY A 205 9.73 1.52 -20.03
N GLY A 206 9.19 2.45 -19.22
CA GLY A 206 7.93 3.15 -19.47
C GLY A 206 6.67 2.41 -18.97
N ARG A 207 6.82 1.28 -18.25
CA ARG A 207 5.66 0.56 -17.70
C ARG A 207 5.07 1.31 -16.51
N ARG A 208 3.81 1.68 -16.59
CA ARG A 208 3.05 2.27 -15.48
C ARG A 208 2.80 1.23 -14.39
N ILE A 209 2.94 1.64 -13.13
CA ILE A 209 2.64 0.81 -11.97
C ILE A 209 1.28 1.21 -11.42
N THR A 210 0.34 0.30 -11.44
CA THR A 210 -0.99 0.43 -10.83
C THR A 210 -1.08 -0.39 -9.55
N GLU A 211 -2.22 -0.28 -8.87
CA GLU A 211 -2.49 -0.98 -7.61
C GLU A 211 -1.58 -0.52 -6.47
N LEU A 212 -1.12 0.76 -6.55
CA LEU A 212 -0.41 1.40 -5.46
C LEU A 212 -1.35 1.54 -4.27
N ASN A 213 -0.91 1.04 -3.13
CA ASN A 213 -1.74 0.93 -1.95
C ASN A 213 -1.11 1.71 -0.79
N GLU A 214 -0.80 1.06 0.30
CA GLU A 214 -0.24 1.68 1.48
C GLU A 214 1.09 2.36 1.17
N LEU A 215 1.31 3.53 1.76
CA LEU A 215 2.40 4.46 1.47
C LEU A 215 3.15 4.85 2.73
N GLU A 216 4.46 5.04 2.57
CA GLU A 216 5.32 5.72 3.55
C GLU A 216 6.28 6.68 2.85
N TYR A 217 6.65 7.77 3.50
CA TYR A 217 7.65 8.72 3.00
C TYR A 217 8.90 8.65 3.88
N ILE A 218 10.00 8.13 3.32
CA ILE A 218 11.23 7.85 4.06
C ILE A 218 12.40 8.57 3.38
N GLU A 219 13.05 9.48 4.08
CA GLU A 219 14.30 10.13 3.67
C GLU A 219 14.26 10.68 2.22
N GLY A 220 13.15 11.32 1.86
CA GLY A 220 13.01 11.97 0.56
C GLY A 220 12.45 11.08 -0.56
N SER A 221 12.05 9.84 -0.26
CA SER A 221 11.45 8.91 -1.23
C SER A 221 10.09 8.42 -0.78
N ILE A 222 9.20 8.14 -1.72
CA ILE A 222 7.92 7.49 -1.45
C ILE A 222 8.10 5.99 -1.58
N TYR A 223 7.67 5.24 -0.56
CA TYR A 223 7.57 3.78 -0.59
C TYR A 223 6.11 3.37 -0.71
N ALA A 224 5.81 2.48 -1.63
CA ALA A 224 4.43 2.06 -1.91
C ALA A 224 4.31 0.55 -1.96
N ASN A 225 3.42 -0.03 -1.15
CA ASN A 225 2.97 -1.39 -1.37
C ASN A 225 2.21 -1.48 -2.70
N ARG A 226 2.45 -2.53 -3.49
CA ARG A 226 1.57 -2.88 -4.57
C ARG A 226 0.56 -3.93 -4.10
N TRP A 227 -0.74 -3.61 -4.18
CA TRP A 227 -1.80 -4.49 -3.71
C TRP A 227 -1.73 -5.89 -4.31
N ASN A 228 -1.98 -6.89 -3.46
CA ASN A 228 -2.00 -8.32 -3.80
C ASN A 228 -0.67 -8.85 -4.37
N THR A 229 0.44 -8.20 -4.02
CA THR A 229 1.80 -8.66 -4.32
C THR A 229 2.67 -8.60 -3.06
N GLU A 230 3.90 -9.11 -3.15
CA GLU A 230 4.93 -8.99 -2.13
C GLU A 230 5.97 -7.93 -2.52
N THR A 231 5.53 -6.87 -3.18
CA THR A 231 6.42 -5.85 -3.74
C THR A 231 6.14 -4.48 -3.13
N ILE A 232 7.22 -3.82 -2.71
CA ILE A 232 7.26 -2.39 -2.44
C ILE A 232 8.07 -1.72 -3.55
N TYR A 233 7.61 -0.56 -4.00
CA TYR A 233 8.37 0.32 -4.89
C TYR A 233 8.86 1.52 -4.11
N GLU A 234 10.15 1.85 -4.29
CA GLU A 234 10.68 3.16 -3.95
C GLU A 234 10.51 4.06 -5.18
N ILE A 235 9.98 5.25 -4.96
CA ILE A 235 9.51 6.15 -6.01
C ILE A 235 10.06 7.54 -5.74
N ASP A 236 10.66 8.13 -6.74
CA ASP A 236 11.07 9.53 -6.70
C ASP A 236 9.83 10.45 -6.63
N PRO A 237 9.71 11.33 -5.63
CA PRO A 237 8.51 12.14 -5.41
C PRO A 237 8.33 13.26 -6.43
N ASP A 238 9.36 13.62 -7.19
CA ASP A 238 9.29 14.69 -8.17
C ASP A 238 8.95 14.18 -9.57
N THR A 239 9.54 13.04 -9.96
CA THR A 239 9.38 12.47 -11.31
C THR A 239 8.35 11.35 -11.40
N GLY A 240 8.16 10.60 -10.32
CA GLY A 240 7.36 9.38 -10.30
C GLY A 240 8.11 8.14 -10.80
N ASP A 241 9.40 8.25 -11.05
CA ASP A 241 10.22 7.13 -11.47
C ASP A 241 10.43 6.14 -10.33
N VAL A 242 10.28 4.86 -10.62
CA VAL A 242 10.64 3.79 -9.69
C VAL A 242 12.16 3.70 -9.60
N THR A 243 12.73 4.00 -8.45
CA THR A 243 14.17 3.98 -8.16
C THR A 243 14.63 2.62 -7.63
N LYS A 244 13.75 1.89 -6.89
CA LYS A 244 14.01 0.51 -6.42
C LYS A 244 12.75 -0.34 -6.46
N THR A 245 12.95 -1.63 -6.64
CA THR A 245 11.92 -2.65 -6.46
C THR A 245 12.33 -3.56 -5.31
N ILE A 246 11.51 -3.66 -4.28
CA ILE A 246 11.81 -4.38 -3.05
C ILE A 246 10.87 -5.57 -2.93
N SER A 247 11.44 -6.77 -2.81
CA SER A 247 10.70 -8.00 -2.58
C SER A 247 10.59 -8.31 -1.10
N LEU A 248 9.37 -8.51 -0.61
CA LEU A 248 9.06 -8.99 0.74
C LEU A 248 8.91 -10.53 0.80
N ALA A 249 9.17 -11.21 -0.31
CA ALA A 249 9.01 -12.66 -0.42
C ALA A 249 9.83 -13.41 0.64
N GLY A 250 9.13 -14.28 1.39
CA GLY A 250 9.73 -15.11 2.43
C GLY A 250 9.62 -14.55 3.85
N LEU A 251 9.26 -13.27 4.05
CA LEU A 251 9.00 -12.74 5.41
C LEU A 251 7.77 -13.42 6.03
N TRP A 252 6.69 -13.49 5.30
CA TRP A 252 5.47 -14.19 5.71
C TRP A 252 5.07 -15.19 4.63
N PRO A 253 5.34 -16.50 4.81
CA PRO A 253 5.08 -17.51 3.77
C PRO A 253 3.60 -17.58 3.40
N ALA A 254 3.30 -17.70 2.12
CA ALA A 254 1.92 -17.73 1.61
C ALA A 254 1.05 -18.85 2.22
N LYS A 255 1.66 -20.00 2.55
CA LYS A 255 0.99 -21.15 3.20
C LYS A 255 0.46 -20.82 4.61
N ASP A 256 1.04 -19.82 5.28
CA ASP A 256 0.71 -19.44 6.66
C ASP A 256 -0.28 -18.27 6.70
N ARG A 257 -0.74 -17.79 5.53
CA ARG A 257 -1.65 -16.65 5.41
C ARG A 257 -3.10 -17.08 5.44
N PRO A 258 -3.94 -16.42 6.23
CA PRO A 258 -5.39 -16.62 6.14
C PRO A 258 -5.91 -16.08 4.80
N LYS A 259 -7.15 -16.41 4.47
CA LYS A 259 -7.83 -15.85 3.30
C LYS A 259 -7.85 -14.30 3.39
N GLY A 260 -7.35 -13.63 2.37
CA GLY A 260 -7.22 -12.16 2.34
C GLY A 260 -5.95 -11.62 3.01
N GLY A 261 -5.10 -12.49 3.57
CA GLY A 261 -3.79 -12.12 4.11
C GLY A 261 -2.82 -11.73 3.00
N VAL A 262 -2.41 -10.47 2.96
CA VAL A 262 -1.44 -9.92 2.00
C VAL A 262 -0.52 -8.94 2.71
N MET A 263 0.70 -8.79 2.21
CA MET A 263 1.63 -7.78 2.71
C MET A 263 1.06 -6.39 2.41
N ASN A 264 0.92 -5.57 3.44
CA ASN A 264 0.42 -4.20 3.37
C ASN A 264 0.67 -3.49 4.70
N GLY A 265 1.37 -2.39 4.66
CA GLY A 265 1.80 -1.61 5.83
C GLY A 265 3.30 -1.43 5.83
N ILE A 266 3.74 -0.19 5.73
CA ILE A 266 5.13 0.26 5.80
C ILE A 266 5.20 1.32 6.88
N ALA A 267 6.23 1.28 7.71
CA ALA A 267 6.58 2.37 8.60
C ALA A 267 8.10 2.47 8.69
N PHE A 268 8.62 3.58 9.19
CA PHE A 268 10.04 3.78 9.35
C PHE A 268 10.40 4.00 10.82
N ASN A 269 11.29 3.16 11.34
CA ASN A 269 11.82 3.32 12.68
C ASN A 269 12.98 4.31 12.66
N GLU A 270 12.71 5.54 13.04
CA GLU A 270 13.68 6.63 13.05
C GLU A 270 14.89 6.39 13.97
N LYS A 271 14.74 5.55 14.98
CA LYS A 271 15.83 5.22 15.94
C LYS A 271 16.79 4.19 15.37
N SER A 272 16.28 3.11 14.79
CA SER A 272 17.11 2.07 14.17
C SER A 272 17.48 2.38 12.70
N LYS A 273 16.82 3.36 12.08
CA LYS A 273 16.91 3.67 10.66
C LYS A 273 16.55 2.47 9.78
N LYS A 274 15.55 1.71 10.20
CA LYS A 274 15.07 0.51 9.51
C LYS A 274 13.60 0.64 9.09
N MET A 275 13.27 0.00 8.01
CA MET A 275 11.90 -0.16 7.55
C MET A 275 11.19 -1.22 8.38
N LEU A 276 9.95 -0.92 8.75
CA LEU A 276 9.01 -1.85 9.36
C LEU A 276 7.96 -2.23 8.31
N VAL A 277 7.66 -3.52 8.20
CA VAL A 277 6.63 -4.01 7.27
C VAL A 277 5.72 -5.03 7.93
N THR A 278 4.45 -5.02 7.56
CA THR A 278 3.45 -5.97 8.04
C THR A 278 2.48 -6.37 6.93
N GLY A 279 1.31 -6.88 7.28
CA GLY A 279 0.26 -7.25 6.33
C GLY A 279 -1.10 -7.37 6.97
N LYS A 280 -2.11 -7.48 6.14
CA LYS A 280 -3.51 -7.75 6.54
C LYS A 280 -3.58 -9.10 7.22
N TYR A 281 -3.97 -9.12 8.51
CA TYR A 281 -3.99 -10.32 9.36
C TYR A 281 -2.61 -10.94 9.65
N CYS A 282 -1.52 -10.20 9.37
CA CYS A 282 -0.18 -10.68 9.64
C CYS A 282 0.07 -10.70 11.16
N PRO A 283 0.59 -11.81 11.73
CA PRO A 283 0.83 -11.91 13.17
C PRO A 283 2.08 -11.17 13.65
N PHE A 284 2.82 -10.54 12.73
CA PHE A 284 4.08 -9.85 13.04
C PHE A 284 4.23 -8.53 12.29
N VAL A 285 4.91 -7.58 12.92
CA VAL A 285 5.60 -6.49 12.24
C VAL A 285 7.06 -6.90 12.11
N TYR A 286 7.59 -6.88 10.90
CA TYR A 286 8.99 -7.23 10.61
C TYR A 286 9.82 -5.96 10.50
N GLU A 287 10.92 -5.87 11.22
CA GLU A 287 11.97 -4.90 10.98
C GLU A 287 12.98 -5.51 10.00
N VAL A 288 13.33 -4.78 8.95
CA VAL A 288 14.05 -5.37 7.81
C VAL A 288 15.23 -4.52 7.36
N ASP A 289 16.27 -5.23 6.90
CA ASP A 289 17.31 -4.67 6.05
C ASP A 289 16.95 -4.84 4.57
N LEU A 290 17.38 -3.91 3.74
CA LEU A 290 17.25 -4.00 2.30
C LEU A 290 18.58 -4.43 1.68
N VAL A 291 18.61 -5.62 1.11
CA VAL A 291 19.81 -6.20 0.49
C VAL A 291 19.65 -6.21 -1.03
N GLU A 292 20.60 -5.59 -1.73
CA GLU A 292 20.58 -5.55 -3.18
C GLU A 292 20.77 -6.97 -3.77
N VAL A 293 19.92 -7.33 -4.72
CA VAL A 293 20.01 -8.59 -5.47
C VAL A 293 20.83 -8.32 -6.73
N LYS A 294 22.08 -8.73 -6.72
CA LYS A 294 22.94 -8.66 -7.93
C LYS A 294 22.34 -9.52 -9.04
N GLN A 295 22.13 -8.91 -10.19
CA GLN A 295 21.66 -9.58 -11.41
C GLN A 295 22.79 -10.36 -12.08
#